data_7f3520af452f58ce276b97c2b850db61
#
_entry.id   7f3520af452f58ce276b97c2b850db61
#
_cell.length_a   1.000
_cell.length_b   1.000
_cell.length_c   1.000
_cell.angle_alpha   90.00
_cell.angle_beta   90.00
_cell.angle_gamma   90.00
#
_symmetry.space_group_name_H-M   'P 1'
#
loop_
_entity.id
_entity.type
_entity.pdbx_description
1 polymer ?
#
loop_
_entity_poly.entity_id
_entity_poly.type
_entity_poly.pdbx_seq_one_letter_code
_entity_poly.pdbx_strand_id
1 'polypeptide(L)'
;MTIATALRHSLCTLLIALSGVAWSASPAATEYAFAALGDTPYNTAEEEQFVVMLAELNRAADLSFVVHVGDFKASTTACSDELFLQRYDWFRLSHRPFVYVPGDNEWTDCWRPFAAGRDPLERLAKLREIFHSGDMALGQTPLALTRQGEIAGLPGARYPEHVRWIQHGVLHLTLNLPGADNNRTRMPDETETRMIAVRDWIKAGFQYARERQLPGMVIFVQANPWRRNGLPRLAFAEWLQELAMEAQNYPGNVLLVHGDTHEFNFGPALVDPVTRRPVRNVTRLEVYGSPRVNWVRVTVTVKGGVAYFAAEPGSQFQ
;
A
#
# COMPACT_ATOMS: atom_id res chain seq x y z
N MET A 1 -75.78 1.20 -69.09
CA MET A 1 -74.52 0.47 -68.79
C MET A 1 -73.48 1.48 -68.35
N THR A 2 -73.27 1.63 -67.04
CA THR A 2 -72.44 2.67 -66.49
C THR A 2 -71.36 1.91 -65.58
N ILE A 3 -70.14 2.00 -65.96
CA ILE A 3 -69.03 1.38 -65.27
C ILE A 3 -68.46 2.38 -64.24
N ALA A 4 -68.59 2.06 -62.97
CA ALA A 4 -67.98 2.85 -61.88
C ALA A 4 -66.52 2.38 -61.59
N THR A 5 -65.61 3.31 -61.72
CA THR A 5 -64.19 3.09 -61.45
C THR A 5 -63.88 3.47 -59.98
N ALA A 6 -63.45 2.50 -59.16
CA ALA A 6 -63.03 2.71 -57.78
C ALA A 6 -61.55 3.09 -57.69
N LEU A 7 -61.25 4.27 -57.16
CA LEU A 7 -59.93 4.76 -56.83
C LEU A 7 -59.53 4.19 -55.46
N ARG A 8 -58.47 3.38 -55.41
CA ARG A 8 -57.83 2.93 -54.14
C ARG A 8 -56.75 3.94 -53.77
N HIS A 9 -56.89 4.62 -52.65
CA HIS A 9 -55.83 5.42 -52.03
C HIS A 9 -55.01 4.54 -51.14
N SER A 10 -53.70 4.35 -51.47
CA SER A 10 -52.76 3.72 -50.63
C SER A 10 -52.14 4.76 -49.67
N LEU A 11 -52.41 4.64 -48.39
CA LEU A 11 -51.79 5.43 -47.34
C LEU A 11 -50.45 4.76 -46.98
N CYS A 12 -49.31 5.36 -47.36
CA CYS A 12 -47.99 4.95 -46.91
C CYS A 12 -47.69 5.58 -45.54
N THR A 13 -47.77 4.77 -44.48
CA THR A 13 -47.39 5.20 -43.12
C THR A 13 -45.89 5.11 -42.96
N LEU A 14 -45.21 6.26 -42.88
CA LEU A 14 -43.77 6.37 -42.64
C LEU A 14 -43.51 6.21 -41.11
N LEU A 15 -42.99 5.04 -40.70
CA LEU A 15 -42.53 4.78 -39.35
C LEU A 15 -41.14 5.41 -39.17
N ILE A 16 -41.07 6.56 -38.51
CA ILE A 16 -39.80 7.15 -38.07
C ILE A 16 -39.35 6.41 -36.80
N ALA A 17 -38.34 5.53 -36.93
CA ALA A 17 -37.68 4.93 -35.80
C ALA A 17 -36.78 5.99 -35.13
N LEU A 18 -37.19 6.53 -34.00
CA LEU A 18 -36.37 7.32 -33.10
C LEU A 18 -35.38 6.36 -32.40
N SER A 19 -34.16 6.24 -32.94
CA SER A 19 -33.04 5.64 -32.25
C SER A 19 -32.62 6.55 -31.10
N GLY A 20 -33.11 6.25 -29.90
CA GLY A 20 -32.67 6.88 -28.67
C GLY A 20 -31.21 6.54 -28.41
N VAL A 21 -30.31 7.49 -28.55
CA VAL A 21 -28.94 7.40 -28.07
C VAL A 21 -29.00 7.37 -26.53
N ALA A 22 -28.87 6.17 -25.97
CA ALA A 22 -28.72 6.03 -24.52
C ALA A 22 -27.37 6.67 -24.12
N TRP A 23 -27.46 7.86 -23.56
CA TRP A 23 -26.30 8.50 -22.93
C TRP A 23 -25.99 7.71 -21.66
N SER A 24 -24.99 6.80 -21.72
CA SER A 24 -24.45 6.15 -20.54
C SER A 24 -23.80 7.23 -19.68
N ALA A 25 -24.44 7.61 -18.59
CA ALA A 25 -23.82 8.48 -17.60
C ALA A 25 -22.53 7.77 -17.13
N SER A 26 -21.39 8.45 -17.23
CA SER A 26 -20.15 7.97 -16.64
C SER A 26 -20.40 7.72 -15.16
N PRO A 27 -19.96 6.57 -14.60
CA PRO A 27 -20.13 6.32 -13.18
C PRO A 27 -19.53 7.48 -12.38
N ALA A 28 -20.24 7.91 -11.34
CA ALA A 28 -19.78 8.97 -10.46
C ALA A 28 -18.41 8.63 -9.91
N ALA A 29 -17.54 9.63 -9.75
CA ALA A 29 -16.24 9.43 -9.12
C ALA A 29 -16.44 8.92 -7.69
N THR A 30 -15.70 7.88 -7.32
CA THR A 30 -15.67 7.37 -5.94
C THR A 30 -14.41 7.90 -5.29
N GLU A 31 -14.53 8.42 -4.07
CA GLU A 31 -13.41 8.97 -3.32
C GLU A 31 -13.37 8.37 -1.92
N TYR A 32 -12.17 8.12 -1.42
CA TYR A 32 -11.91 7.74 -0.03
C TYR A 32 -10.53 8.23 0.37
N ALA A 33 -10.28 8.29 1.69
CA ALA A 33 -8.97 8.62 2.23
C ALA A 33 -8.46 7.54 3.18
N PHE A 34 -7.14 7.43 3.31
CA PHE A 34 -6.48 6.65 4.34
C PHE A 34 -5.30 7.42 4.91
N ALA A 35 -4.84 7.02 6.10
CA ALA A 35 -3.66 7.56 6.73
C ALA A 35 -2.45 6.65 6.52
N ALA A 36 -1.30 7.25 6.15
CA ALA A 36 -0.01 6.57 6.09
C ALA A 36 0.98 7.24 7.05
N LEU A 37 1.68 6.44 7.85
CA LEU A 37 2.72 6.88 8.79
C LEU A 37 3.78 5.79 8.91
N GLY A 38 4.95 6.15 9.47
CA GLY A 38 6.05 5.22 9.69
C GLY A 38 7.19 5.89 10.43
N ASP A 39 8.28 5.17 10.73
CA ASP A 39 9.53 5.68 11.29
C ASP A 39 9.33 6.53 12.56
N THR A 40 8.37 6.13 13.40
CA THR A 40 7.97 6.82 14.63
C THR A 40 7.17 5.87 15.55
N PRO A 41 7.23 6.03 16.91
CA PRO A 41 8.07 6.95 17.68
C PRO A 41 9.44 6.35 18.01
N TYR A 42 10.50 7.19 18.10
CA TYR A 42 11.88 6.76 18.34
C TYR A 42 12.40 7.07 19.75
N ASN A 43 11.69 7.86 20.53
CA ASN A 43 12.02 8.22 21.91
C ASN A 43 10.77 8.59 22.69
N THR A 44 10.90 8.78 24.02
CA THR A 44 9.79 9.04 24.93
C THR A 44 8.98 10.29 24.54
N ALA A 45 9.64 11.37 24.09
CA ALA A 45 8.90 12.59 23.70
C ALA A 45 8.07 12.34 22.44
N GLU A 46 8.57 11.53 21.51
CA GLU A 46 7.81 11.12 20.32
C GLU A 46 6.70 10.12 20.67
N GLU A 47 6.87 9.29 21.72
CA GLU A 47 5.81 8.41 22.20
C GLU A 47 4.59 9.18 22.69
N GLU A 48 4.80 10.27 23.40
CA GLU A 48 3.73 11.19 23.85
C GLU A 48 3.02 11.81 22.64
N GLN A 49 3.79 12.28 21.66
CA GLN A 49 3.24 12.85 20.43
C GLN A 49 2.48 11.81 19.59
N PHE A 50 2.97 10.57 19.55
CA PHE A 50 2.33 9.47 18.83
C PHE A 50 0.94 9.16 19.41
N VAL A 51 0.79 9.16 20.72
CA VAL A 51 -0.52 8.98 21.39
C VAL A 51 -1.48 10.12 21.01
N VAL A 52 -1.00 11.36 20.95
CA VAL A 52 -1.80 12.51 20.50
C VAL A 52 -2.20 12.34 19.03
N MET A 53 -1.27 11.94 18.16
CA MET A 53 -1.53 11.66 16.75
C MET A 53 -2.57 10.53 16.56
N LEU A 54 -2.51 9.45 17.34
CA LEU A 54 -3.54 8.41 17.31
C LEU A 54 -4.94 8.97 17.68
N ALA A 55 -5.01 9.88 18.65
CA ALA A 55 -6.26 10.53 18.99
C ALA A 55 -6.79 11.43 17.86
N GLU A 56 -5.92 12.07 17.09
CA GLU A 56 -6.31 12.82 15.89
C GLU A 56 -6.83 11.89 14.78
N LEU A 57 -6.11 10.81 14.49
CA LEU A 57 -6.53 9.80 13.52
C LEU A 57 -7.92 9.23 13.89
N ASN A 58 -8.20 9.04 15.17
CA ASN A 58 -9.50 8.57 15.64
C ASN A 58 -10.63 9.61 15.43
N ARG A 59 -10.31 10.92 15.42
CA ARG A 59 -11.29 11.98 15.10
C ARG A 59 -11.55 12.13 13.60
N ALA A 60 -10.61 11.73 12.76
CA ALA A 60 -10.73 11.78 11.30
C ALA A 60 -11.69 10.69 10.80
N ALA A 61 -13.00 10.96 10.91
CA ALA A 61 -14.06 9.97 10.68
C ALA A 61 -14.16 9.48 9.23
N ASP A 62 -13.59 10.19 8.28
CA ASP A 62 -13.58 9.91 6.84
C ASP A 62 -12.42 9.01 6.39
N LEU A 63 -11.49 8.67 7.30
CA LEU A 63 -10.43 7.71 6.98
C LEU A 63 -11.00 6.28 6.91
N SER A 64 -10.66 5.57 5.84
CA SER A 64 -11.05 4.18 5.65
C SER A 64 -10.20 3.21 6.45
N PHE A 65 -8.89 3.48 6.59
CA PHE A 65 -7.92 2.68 7.35
C PHE A 65 -6.66 3.51 7.64
N VAL A 66 -5.79 2.96 8.47
CA VAL A 66 -4.46 3.50 8.80
C VAL A 66 -3.40 2.45 8.44
N VAL A 67 -2.27 2.87 7.86
CA VAL A 67 -1.11 2.00 7.63
C VAL A 67 0.12 2.60 8.29
N HIS A 68 0.82 1.79 9.09
CA HIS A 68 2.16 2.08 9.59
C HIS A 68 3.18 1.29 8.76
N VAL A 69 4.05 1.98 8.03
CA VAL A 69 5.01 1.37 7.11
C VAL A 69 6.32 0.96 7.79
N GLY A 70 6.29 0.64 9.08
CA GLY A 70 7.46 0.09 9.79
C GLY A 70 8.22 1.12 10.61
N ASP A 71 9.22 0.62 11.32
CA ASP A 71 10.10 1.39 12.20
C ASP A 71 9.32 2.12 13.32
N PHE A 72 8.62 1.34 14.15
CA PHE A 72 7.91 1.86 15.33
C PHE A 72 8.83 2.08 16.55
N LYS A 73 10.13 2.01 16.37
CA LYS A 73 11.18 2.28 17.36
C LYS A 73 12.48 2.68 16.66
N ALA A 74 13.35 3.41 17.36
CA ALA A 74 14.70 3.70 16.85
C ALA A 74 15.54 2.42 16.72
N SER A 75 16.50 2.42 15.79
CA SER A 75 17.48 1.33 15.65
C SER A 75 18.29 1.08 16.91
N THR A 76 18.42 2.09 17.80
CA THR A 76 19.11 2.03 19.07
C THR A 76 18.28 1.58 20.26
N THR A 77 16.95 1.48 20.09
CA THR A 77 16.06 1.01 21.16
C THR A 77 16.04 -0.52 21.20
N ALA A 78 15.99 -1.10 22.41
CA ALA A 78 15.96 -2.56 22.59
C ALA A 78 14.75 -3.20 21.89
N CYS A 79 14.99 -4.32 21.21
CA CYS A 79 13.93 -5.13 20.59
C CYS A 79 13.31 -6.07 21.65
N SER A 80 12.60 -5.52 22.62
CA SER A 80 11.98 -6.30 23.69
C SER A 80 10.54 -6.68 23.36
N ASP A 81 10.06 -7.76 23.98
CA ASP A 81 8.66 -8.20 23.84
C ASP A 81 7.69 -7.17 24.43
N GLU A 82 8.10 -6.52 25.56
CA GLU A 82 7.31 -5.49 26.20
C GLU A 82 7.06 -4.29 25.29
N LEU A 83 8.10 -3.85 24.56
CA LEU A 83 7.97 -2.77 23.59
C LEU A 83 7.04 -3.17 22.43
N PHE A 84 7.19 -4.38 21.91
CA PHE A 84 6.34 -4.86 20.81
C PHE A 84 4.88 -4.95 21.24
N LEU A 85 4.61 -5.46 22.44
CA LEU A 85 3.25 -5.51 23.01
C LEU A 85 2.68 -4.12 23.24
N GLN A 86 3.49 -3.17 23.74
CA GLN A 86 3.06 -1.78 23.89
C GLN A 86 2.63 -1.17 22.55
N ARG A 87 3.41 -1.35 21.47
CA ARG A 87 3.08 -0.85 20.14
C ARG A 87 1.84 -1.53 19.57
N TYR A 88 1.71 -2.83 19.78
CA TYR A 88 0.52 -3.58 19.40
C TYR A 88 -0.73 -3.02 20.10
N ASP A 89 -0.66 -2.77 21.40
CA ASP A 89 -1.79 -2.19 22.15
C ASP A 89 -2.17 -0.81 21.62
N TRP A 90 -1.19 0.03 21.28
CA TRP A 90 -1.46 1.34 20.69
C TRP A 90 -2.14 1.23 19.31
N PHE A 91 -1.69 0.34 18.44
CA PHE A 91 -2.30 0.16 17.11
C PHE A 91 -3.74 -0.33 17.21
N ARG A 92 -4.06 -1.13 18.24
CA ARG A 92 -5.41 -1.57 18.53
C ARG A 92 -6.34 -0.48 19.05
N LEU A 93 -5.82 0.65 19.55
CA LEU A 93 -6.63 1.80 19.93
C LEU A 93 -7.17 2.59 18.74
N SER A 94 -6.69 2.32 17.53
CA SER A 94 -7.23 2.94 16.31
C SER A 94 -8.70 2.56 16.14
N HIS A 95 -9.57 3.55 15.96
CA HIS A 95 -10.98 3.31 15.63
C HIS A 95 -11.14 2.73 14.21
N ARG A 96 -10.13 2.97 13.32
CA ARG A 96 -10.09 2.45 11.96
C ARG A 96 -9.30 1.14 11.92
N PRO A 97 -9.48 0.33 10.87
CA PRO A 97 -8.55 -0.77 10.62
C PRO A 97 -7.13 -0.25 10.58
N PHE A 98 -6.20 -0.94 11.24
CA PHE A 98 -4.81 -0.54 11.31
C PHE A 98 -3.93 -1.67 10.75
N VAL A 99 -3.21 -1.39 9.66
CA VAL A 99 -2.31 -2.34 9.01
C VAL A 99 -0.86 -1.95 9.35
N TYR A 100 -0.06 -2.94 9.69
CA TYR A 100 1.35 -2.76 10.03
C TYR A 100 2.24 -3.52 9.05
N VAL A 101 3.33 -2.88 8.62
CA VAL A 101 4.40 -3.45 7.77
C VAL A 101 5.69 -3.45 8.58
N PRO A 102 6.42 -4.56 8.71
CA PRO A 102 7.69 -4.59 9.45
C PRO A 102 8.77 -3.72 8.80
N GLY A 103 9.45 -2.90 9.61
CA GLY A 103 10.65 -2.16 9.22
C GLY A 103 11.94 -2.86 9.64
N ASP A 104 13.10 -2.26 9.38
CA ASP A 104 14.38 -2.85 9.73
C ASP A 104 14.72 -2.69 11.23
N ASN A 105 14.28 -1.62 11.86
CA ASN A 105 14.60 -1.34 13.25
C ASN A 105 14.02 -2.37 14.23
N GLU A 106 12.89 -2.97 13.95
CA GLU A 106 12.25 -3.93 14.85
C GLU A 106 12.61 -5.40 14.60
N TRP A 107 13.43 -5.70 13.57
CA TRP A 107 13.92 -7.06 13.40
C TRP A 107 15.34 -7.17 12.82
N THR A 108 15.64 -6.62 11.62
CA THR A 108 16.98 -6.80 11.01
C THR A 108 18.08 -6.17 11.84
N ASP A 109 17.81 -5.07 12.53
CA ASP A 109 18.75 -4.31 13.34
C ASP A 109 18.86 -4.78 14.80
N CYS A 110 18.00 -5.70 15.23
CA CYS A 110 17.96 -6.17 16.62
C CYS A 110 19.23 -6.90 17.09
N TRP A 111 20.09 -7.35 16.17
CA TRP A 111 21.38 -7.95 16.49
C TRP A 111 22.38 -6.98 17.10
N ARG A 112 22.18 -5.68 16.88
CA ARG A 112 23.10 -4.65 17.38
C ARG A 112 23.13 -4.66 18.91
N PRO A 113 24.31 -4.52 19.54
CA PRO A 113 24.43 -4.60 21.01
C PRO A 113 23.51 -3.64 21.75
N PHE A 114 23.35 -2.41 21.23
CA PHE A 114 22.46 -1.40 21.81
C PHE A 114 20.96 -1.68 21.57
N ALA A 115 20.63 -2.53 20.61
CA ALA A 115 19.27 -3.02 20.37
C ALA A 115 18.98 -4.34 21.11
N ALA A 116 19.78 -4.67 22.13
CA ALA A 116 19.75 -5.86 22.97
C ALA A 116 20.35 -7.14 22.34
N GLY A 117 21.03 -7.07 21.19
CA GLY A 117 21.76 -8.20 20.60
C GLY A 117 20.90 -9.43 20.33
N ARG A 118 19.65 -9.23 19.92
CA ARG A 118 18.69 -10.31 19.64
C ARG A 118 18.89 -10.90 18.25
N ASP A 119 18.53 -12.15 18.08
CA ASP A 119 18.48 -12.79 16.76
C ASP A 119 17.40 -12.14 15.89
N PRO A 120 17.73 -11.62 14.68
CA PRO A 120 16.75 -10.98 13.80
C PRO A 120 15.58 -11.87 13.39
N LEU A 121 15.82 -13.17 13.15
CA LEU A 121 14.76 -14.09 12.74
C LEU A 121 13.83 -14.44 13.90
N GLU A 122 14.38 -14.54 15.11
CA GLU A 122 13.58 -14.69 16.32
C GLU A 122 12.71 -13.46 16.54
N ARG A 123 13.26 -12.25 16.35
CA ARG A 123 12.45 -11.00 16.45
C ARG A 123 11.38 -10.92 15.38
N LEU A 124 11.69 -11.28 14.15
CA LEU A 124 10.69 -11.35 13.08
C LEU A 124 9.59 -12.37 13.40
N ALA A 125 9.95 -13.52 13.96
CA ALA A 125 8.97 -14.51 14.39
C ALA A 125 8.05 -13.95 15.50
N LYS A 126 8.61 -13.20 16.45
CA LYS A 126 7.85 -12.54 17.52
C LYS A 126 6.93 -11.43 16.97
N LEU A 127 7.38 -10.63 16.01
CA LEU A 127 6.51 -9.66 15.32
C LEU A 127 5.32 -10.34 14.63
N ARG A 128 5.58 -11.46 13.95
CA ARG A 128 4.52 -12.24 13.27
C ARG A 128 3.50 -12.79 14.26
N GLU A 129 3.98 -13.31 15.40
CA GLU A 129 3.13 -13.80 16.48
C GLU A 129 2.21 -12.69 17.02
N ILE A 130 2.75 -11.49 17.25
CA ILE A 130 2.03 -10.38 17.88
C ILE A 130 1.12 -9.66 16.86
N PHE A 131 1.64 -9.28 15.70
CA PHE A 131 0.96 -8.36 14.79
C PHE A 131 0.24 -9.04 13.62
N HIS A 132 0.61 -10.29 13.29
CA HIS A 132 0.15 -10.97 12.08
C HIS A 132 -0.48 -12.35 12.33
N SER A 133 -0.96 -12.61 13.54
CA SER A 133 -1.52 -13.92 13.91
C SER A 133 -2.98 -14.15 13.45
N GLY A 134 -3.73 -13.10 13.13
CA GLY A 134 -5.16 -13.19 12.74
C GLY A 134 -5.40 -12.81 11.27
N ASP A 135 -6.62 -13.04 10.79
CA ASP A 135 -7.03 -12.75 9.40
C ASP A 135 -7.55 -11.31 9.22
N MET A 136 -7.56 -10.54 10.29
CA MET A 136 -8.07 -9.18 10.30
C MET A 136 -6.93 -8.19 10.53
N ALA A 137 -7.08 -6.97 10.01
CA ALA A 137 -6.26 -5.84 10.41
C ALA A 137 -6.43 -5.56 11.92
N LEU A 138 -5.43 -4.91 12.50
CA LEU A 138 -5.54 -4.37 13.86
C LEU A 138 -6.57 -3.23 13.89
N GLY A 139 -6.74 -2.61 15.08
CA GLY A 139 -7.74 -1.56 15.29
C GLY A 139 -9.10 -2.13 15.68
N GLN A 140 -10.09 -1.23 15.83
CA GLN A 140 -11.42 -1.59 16.36
C GLN A 140 -12.43 -1.90 15.25
N THR A 141 -12.26 -1.32 14.07
CA THR A 141 -13.11 -1.63 12.91
C THR A 141 -12.52 -2.80 12.14
N PRO A 142 -13.30 -3.87 11.88
CA PRO A 142 -12.78 -5.04 11.18
C PRO A 142 -12.49 -4.73 9.70
N LEU A 143 -11.34 -5.24 9.20
CA LEU A 143 -10.97 -5.29 7.80
C LEU A 143 -10.33 -6.65 7.54
N ALA A 144 -10.97 -7.47 6.72
CA ALA A 144 -10.42 -8.77 6.35
C ALA A 144 -9.22 -8.61 5.41
N LEU A 145 -8.15 -9.35 5.70
CA LEU A 145 -6.90 -9.36 4.94
C LEU A 145 -6.71 -10.75 4.31
N THR A 146 -6.37 -10.79 3.03
CA THR A 146 -5.95 -12.03 2.36
C THR A 146 -4.43 -12.12 2.44
N ARG A 147 -3.90 -13.21 2.98
CA ARG A 147 -2.46 -13.44 3.10
C ARG A 147 -1.90 -14.14 1.86
N GLN A 148 -0.63 -13.91 1.58
CA GLN A 148 0.06 -14.61 0.48
C GLN A 148 -0.03 -16.14 0.64
N GLY A 149 0.15 -16.66 1.84
CA GLY A 149 0.10 -18.09 2.13
C GLY A 149 -1.25 -18.77 1.92
N GLU A 150 -2.32 -18.00 1.78
CA GLU A 150 -3.68 -18.50 1.49
C GLU A 150 -3.91 -18.66 -0.03
N ILE A 151 -3.00 -18.16 -0.86
CA ILE A 151 -3.13 -18.26 -2.31
C ILE A 151 -2.44 -19.51 -2.81
N ALA A 152 -3.20 -20.41 -3.42
CA ALA A 152 -2.67 -21.65 -3.95
C ALA A 152 -1.50 -21.40 -4.94
N GLY A 153 -0.42 -22.14 -4.75
CA GLY A 153 0.77 -22.07 -5.60
C GLY A 153 1.76 -20.95 -5.26
N LEU A 154 1.47 -20.11 -4.24
CA LEU A 154 2.42 -19.09 -3.78
C LEU A 154 3.21 -19.56 -2.55
N PRO A 155 4.53 -19.28 -2.47
CA PRO A 155 5.38 -19.71 -1.35
C PRO A 155 5.24 -18.81 -0.11
N GLY A 156 4.04 -18.32 0.20
CA GLY A 156 3.82 -17.26 1.17
C GLY A 156 3.51 -17.68 2.60
N ALA A 157 3.42 -18.99 2.91
CA ALA A 157 3.04 -19.45 4.26
C ALA A 157 3.98 -18.96 5.38
N ARG A 158 5.21 -18.57 5.06
CA ARG A 158 6.22 -18.05 5.99
C ARG A 158 6.16 -16.54 6.17
N TYR A 159 5.33 -15.83 5.39
CA TYR A 159 5.27 -14.36 5.34
C TYR A 159 3.84 -13.87 5.60
N PRO A 160 3.32 -14.04 6.85
CA PRO A 160 1.96 -13.61 7.20
C PRO A 160 1.78 -12.08 7.14
N GLU A 161 2.86 -11.32 7.11
CA GLU A 161 2.90 -9.88 6.90
C GLU A 161 2.66 -9.46 5.45
N HIS A 162 2.73 -10.39 4.49
CA HIS A 162 2.34 -10.13 3.10
C HIS A 162 0.83 -10.30 2.95
N VAL A 163 0.12 -9.17 2.99
CA VAL A 163 -1.35 -9.14 2.92
C VAL A 163 -1.85 -8.27 1.79
N ARG A 164 -3.09 -8.52 1.37
CA ARG A 164 -3.82 -7.66 0.44
C ARG A 164 -5.27 -7.48 0.87
N TRP A 165 -5.86 -6.36 0.47
CA TRP A 165 -7.29 -6.09 0.58
C TRP A 165 -7.74 -5.17 -0.55
N ILE A 166 -9.04 -5.04 -0.73
CA ILE A 166 -9.63 -4.10 -1.68
C ILE A 166 -10.42 -3.04 -0.92
N GLN A 167 -10.18 -1.77 -1.25
CA GLN A 167 -10.97 -0.64 -0.77
C GLN A 167 -11.47 0.16 -1.96
N HIS A 168 -12.78 0.29 -2.11
CA HIS A 168 -13.43 0.99 -3.23
C HIS A 168 -12.87 0.60 -4.62
N GLY A 169 -12.60 -0.69 -4.82
CA GLY A 169 -12.06 -1.24 -6.07
C GLY A 169 -10.54 -1.10 -6.25
N VAL A 170 -9.83 -0.38 -5.40
CA VAL A 170 -8.37 -0.27 -5.44
C VAL A 170 -7.74 -1.38 -4.62
N LEU A 171 -6.72 -2.06 -5.19
CA LEU A 171 -5.97 -3.10 -4.51
C LEU A 171 -4.89 -2.48 -3.61
N HIS A 172 -4.82 -2.95 -2.38
CA HIS A 172 -3.76 -2.60 -1.41
C HIS A 172 -2.93 -3.84 -1.10
N LEU A 173 -1.61 -3.68 -1.03
CA LEU A 173 -0.66 -4.78 -0.90
C LEU A 173 0.49 -4.40 0.02
N THR A 174 0.84 -5.25 0.99
CA THR A 174 2.01 -5.07 1.85
C THR A 174 3.13 -6.04 1.47
N LEU A 175 4.38 -5.57 1.57
CA LEU A 175 5.59 -6.35 1.32
C LEU A 175 6.59 -6.12 2.44
N ASN A 176 7.20 -7.18 2.95
CA ASN A 176 8.33 -7.09 3.88
C ASN A 176 9.62 -6.78 3.10
N LEU A 177 9.86 -5.49 2.92
CA LEU A 177 11.08 -4.93 2.35
C LEU A 177 11.66 -3.94 3.38
N PRO A 178 12.52 -4.42 4.30
CA PRO A 178 13.13 -3.58 5.33
C PRO A 178 14.21 -2.67 4.74
N GLY A 179 14.46 -1.55 5.41
CA GLY A 179 15.46 -0.56 5.05
C GLY A 179 16.90 -1.06 5.02
N ALA A 180 17.84 -0.15 5.26
CA ALA A 180 19.28 -0.40 5.19
C ALA A 180 19.70 -1.05 3.85
N ASP A 181 20.18 -2.29 3.86
CA ASP A 181 20.53 -3.06 2.67
C ASP A 181 19.62 -4.28 2.44
N ASN A 182 18.38 -4.21 2.94
CA ASN A 182 17.40 -5.29 2.84
C ASN A 182 17.89 -6.59 3.54
N ASN A 183 18.68 -6.46 4.61
CA ASN A 183 19.35 -7.56 5.35
C ASN A 183 20.35 -8.38 4.50
N ARG A 184 20.65 -7.97 3.29
CA ARG A 184 21.39 -8.73 2.28
C ARG A 184 22.81 -9.07 2.71
N THR A 185 23.52 -8.13 3.33
CA THR A 185 24.92 -8.32 3.75
C THR A 185 25.00 -9.26 4.94
N ARG A 186 24.05 -9.17 5.87
CA ARG A 186 24.08 -9.94 7.11
C ARG A 186 23.50 -11.33 6.97
N MET A 187 22.39 -11.46 6.30
CA MET A 187 21.63 -12.72 6.16
C MET A 187 21.22 -12.94 4.69
N PRO A 188 22.19 -13.22 3.81
CA PRO A 188 21.92 -13.33 2.36
C PRO A 188 20.89 -14.41 2.03
N ASP A 189 20.91 -15.57 2.69
CA ASP A 189 19.98 -16.68 2.43
C ASP A 189 18.55 -16.34 2.85
N GLU A 190 18.38 -15.60 3.96
CA GLU A 190 17.07 -15.06 4.35
C GLU A 190 16.56 -14.09 3.30
N THR A 191 17.41 -13.14 2.91
CA THR A 191 17.06 -12.12 1.92
C THR A 191 16.67 -12.76 0.59
N GLU A 192 17.43 -13.73 0.09
CA GLU A 192 17.12 -14.43 -1.15
C GLU A 192 15.76 -15.14 -1.06
N THR A 193 15.53 -15.89 0.02
CA THR A 193 14.26 -16.61 0.24
C THR A 193 13.07 -15.66 0.34
N ARG A 194 13.20 -14.58 1.10
CA ARG A 194 12.14 -13.56 1.23
C ARG A 194 11.89 -12.83 -0.08
N MET A 195 12.92 -12.48 -0.84
CA MET A 195 12.79 -11.79 -2.11
C MET A 195 12.11 -12.65 -3.19
N ILE A 196 12.21 -13.97 -3.15
CA ILE A 196 11.40 -14.86 -3.98
C ILE A 196 9.91 -14.66 -3.64
N ALA A 197 9.54 -14.74 -2.36
CA ALA A 197 8.15 -14.54 -1.94
C ALA A 197 7.63 -13.13 -2.26
N VAL A 198 8.45 -12.09 -2.07
CA VAL A 198 8.12 -10.69 -2.42
C VAL A 198 7.82 -10.55 -3.92
N ARG A 199 8.67 -11.13 -4.79
CA ARG A 199 8.47 -11.08 -6.25
C ARG A 199 7.22 -11.83 -6.68
N ASP A 200 6.99 -13.01 -6.14
CA ASP A 200 5.79 -13.80 -6.46
C ASP A 200 4.52 -13.07 -6.00
N TRP A 201 4.58 -12.41 -4.83
CA TRP A 201 3.44 -11.69 -4.30
C TRP A 201 3.09 -10.44 -5.11
N ILE A 202 4.10 -9.67 -5.54
CA ILE A 202 3.84 -8.49 -6.38
C ILE A 202 3.29 -8.90 -7.76
N LYS A 203 3.83 -9.96 -8.38
CA LYS A 203 3.30 -10.51 -9.64
C LYS A 203 1.85 -10.95 -9.50
N ALA A 204 1.55 -11.71 -8.45
CA ALA A 204 0.19 -12.14 -8.16
C ALA A 204 -0.76 -10.96 -7.90
N GLY A 205 -0.28 -9.88 -7.26
CA GLY A 205 -1.03 -8.65 -7.06
C GLY A 205 -1.39 -7.97 -8.39
N PHE A 206 -0.42 -7.78 -9.26
CA PHE A 206 -0.65 -7.19 -10.58
C PHE A 206 -1.53 -8.07 -11.48
N GLN A 207 -1.31 -9.38 -11.47
CA GLN A 207 -2.17 -10.32 -12.19
C GLN A 207 -3.62 -10.21 -11.69
N TYR A 208 -3.83 -10.25 -10.38
CA TYR A 208 -5.15 -10.12 -9.77
C TYR A 208 -5.83 -8.80 -10.14
N ALA A 209 -5.07 -7.70 -10.16
CA ALA A 209 -5.59 -6.39 -10.53
C ALA A 209 -5.97 -6.31 -12.02
N ARG A 210 -5.17 -6.90 -12.92
CA ARG A 210 -5.47 -6.99 -14.36
C ARG A 210 -6.71 -7.83 -14.63
N GLU A 211 -6.79 -9.03 -14.07
CA GLU A 211 -7.90 -9.97 -14.25
C GLU A 211 -9.25 -9.37 -13.81
N ARG A 212 -9.23 -8.54 -12.77
CA ARG A 212 -10.41 -7.87 -12.22
C ARG A 212 -10.61 -6.44 -12.74
N GLN A 213 -9.74 -5.98 -13.64
CA GLN A 213 -9.78 -4.61 -14.19
C GLN A 213 -9.83 -3.54 -13.09
N LEU A 214 -9.05 -3.73 -12.02
CA LEU A 214 -9.03 -2.79 -10.91
C LEU A 214 -8.40 -1.45 -11.36
N PRO A 215 -8.93 -0.30 -10.90
CA PRO A 215 -8.52 1.04 -11.36
C PRO A 215 -7.14 1.48 -10.88
N GLY A 216 -6.61 0.85 -9.85
CA GLY A 216 -5.30 1.20 -9.26
C GLY A 216 -4.86 0.23 -8.19
N MET A 217 -3.62 0.43 -7.76
CA MET A 217 -2.97 -0.36 -6.71
C MET A 217 -2.17 0.55 -5.78
N VAL A 218 -2.15 0.21 -4.49
CA VAL A 218 -1.27 0.82 -3.49
C VAL A 218 -0.38 -0.27 -2.90
N ILE A 219 0.93 -0.06 -2.92
CA ILE A 219 1.94 -0.98 -2.39
C ILE A 219 2.61 -0.33 -1.20
N PHE A 220 2.66 -1.02 -0.07
CA PHE A 220 3.27 -0.56 1.18
C PHE A 220 4.53 -1.37 1.48
N VAL A 221 5.64 -0.67 1.69
CA VAL A 221 6.93 -1.22 2.10
C VAL A 221 7.53 -0.31 3.17
N GLN A 222 8.55 -0.75 3.90
CA GLN A 222 9.26 0.18 4.80
C GLN A 222 10.42 0.87 4.08
N ALA A 223 11.25 0.13 3.34
CA ALA A 223 12.46 0.65 2.74
C ALA A 223 12.25 1.80 1.76
N ASN A 224 13.11 2.81 1.81
CA ASN A 224 13.35 3.70 0.68
C ASN A 224 14.33 3.03 -0.31
N PRO A 225 13.85 2.55 -1.47
CA PRO A 225 14.70 1.81 -2.40
C PRO A 225 15.61 2.70 -3.26
N TRP A 226 15.58 4.03 -3.06
CA TRP A 226 16.41 4.97 -3.81
C TRP A 226 17.48 5.61 -2.94
N ARG A 227 18.56 6.03 -3.58
CA ARG A 227 19.56 6.93 -3.02
C ARG A 227 19.08 8.38 -3.17
N ARG A 228 19.69 9.31 -2.44
CA ARG A 228 19.38 10.76 -2.55
C ARG A 228 19.49 11.32 -3.98
N ASN A 229 20.30 10.72 -4.83
CA ASN A 229 20.43 11.11 -6.24
C ASN A 229 19.38 10.44 -7.17
N GLY A 230 18.39 9.78 -6.62
CA GLY A 230 17.32 9.10 -7.35
C GLY A 230 17.70 7.76 -8.00
N LEU A 231 18.96 7.31 -7.86
CA LEU A 231 19.35 5.99 -8.38
C LEU A 231 18.90 4.89 -7.42
N PRO A 232 18.59 3.69 -7.94
CA PRO A 232 18.29 2.53 -7.11
C PRO A 232 19.42 2.19 -6.14
N ARG A 233 19.09 1.83 -4.91
CA ARG A 233 20.02 1.12 -4.02
C ARG A 233 20.18 -0.31 -4.53
N LEU A 234 21.39 -0.85 -4.49
CA LEU A 234 21.71 -2.16 -5.08
C LEU A 234 20.81 -3.29 -4.54
N ALA A 235 20.52 -3.25 -3.24
CA ALA A 235 19.67 -4.24 -2.57
C ALA A 235 18.22 -4.31 -3.08
N PHE A 236 17.75 -3.26 -3.76
CA PHE A 236 16.37 -3.17 -4.26
C PHE A 236 16.29 -3.06 -5.79
N ALA A 237 17.42 -3.11 -6.49
CA ALA A 237 17.47 -2.87 -7.94
C ALA A 237 16.63 -3.88 -8.74
N GLU A 238 16.71 -5.17 -8.41
CA GLU A 238 15.93 -6.23 -9.05
C GLU A 238 14.42 -6.09 -8.77
N TRP A 239 14.07 -5.74 -7.54
CA TRP A 239 12.68 -5.50 -7.18
C TRP A 239 12.08 -4.27 -7.90
N LEU A 240 12.84 -3.18 -8.01
CA LEU A 240 12.41 -2.00 -8.77
C LEU A 240 12.26 -2.30 -10.27
N GLN A 241 13.10 -3.18 -10.82
CA GLN A 241 12.96 -3.66 -12.18
C GLN A 241 11.67 -4.47 -12.38
N GLU A 242 11.37 -5.38 -11.44
CA GLU A 242 10.13 -6.15 -11.46
C GLU A 242 8.90 -5.23 -11.35
N LEU A 243 8.92 -4.28 -10.41
CA LEU A 243 7.87 -3.29 -10.25
C LEU A 243 7.66 -2.48 -11.54
N ALA A 244 8.75 -2.08 -12.21
CA ALA A 244 8.69 -1.33 -13.46
C ALA A 244 8.04 -2.15 -14.58
N MET A 245 8.43 -3.43 -14.73
CA MET A 245 7.86 -4.33 -15.74
C MET A 245 6.36 -4.57 -15.50
N GLU A 246 5.97 -4.88 -14.29
CA GLU A 246 4.56 -5.15 -13.95
C GLU A 246 3.70 -3.90 -14.11
N ALA A 247 4.19 -2.74 -13.65
CA ALA A 247 3.45 -1.48 -13.75
C ALA A 247 3.26 -1.02 -15.20
N GLN A 248 4.25 -1.21 -16.08
CA GLN A 248 4.13 -0.88 -17.52
C GLN A 248 3.07 -1.73 -18.22
N ASN A 249 2.81 -2.94 -17.73
CA ASN A 249 1.79 -3.86 -18.25
C ASN A 249 0.44 -3.75 -17.51
N TYR A 250 0.28 -2.73 -16.67
CA TYR A 250 -0.93 -2.49 -15.90
C TYR A 250 -1.58 -1.17 -16.32
N PRO A 251 -2.87 -1.16 -16.71
CA PRO A 251 -3.53 0.06 -17.20
C PRO A 251 -3.87 1.06 -16.08
N GLY A 252 -3.91 0.61 -14.82
CA GLY A 252 -4.20 1.47 -13.67
C GLY A 252 -2.96 2.19 -13.14
N ASN A 253 -3.17 3.15 -12.25
CA ASN A 253 -2.08 3.82 -11.53
C ASN A 253 -1.66 3.04 -10.28
N VAL A 254 -0.40 3.17 -9.92
CA VAL A 254 0.22 2.53 -8.76
C VAL A 254 0.78 3.61 -7.83
N LEU A 255 0.46 3.52 -6.54
CA LEU A 255 1.09 4.30 -5.49
C LEU A 255 2.02 3.38 -4.69
N LEU A 256 3.30 3.71 -4.61
CA LEU A 256 4.26 3.08 -3.72
C LEU A 256 4.44 3.95 -2.48
N VAL A 257 4.03 3.44 -1.32
CA VAL A 257 4.14 4.12 -0.01
C VAL A 257 5.28 3.49 0.77
N HIS A 258 6.18 4.30 1.29
CA HIS A 258 7.33 3.84 2.09
C HIS A 258 7.79 4.88 3.12
N GLY A 259 8.72 4.49 4.00
CA GLY A 259 9.41 5.33 4.99
C GLY A 259 10.93 5.34 4.79
N ASP A 260 11.70 5.02 5.85
CA ASP A 260 13.14 4.78 5.96
C ASP A 260 14.02 6.05 6.00
N THR A 261 13.72 7.08 5.24
CA THR A 261 14.58 8.29 5.22
C THR A 261 13.92 9.52 5.84
N HIS A 262 12.70 9.40 6.37
CA HIS A 262 11.99 10.37 7.21
C HIS A 262 11.64 11.70 6.50
N GLU A 263 11.77 11.76 5.17
CA GLU A 263 11.54 12.99 4.40
C GLU A 263 10.26 12.86 3.57
N PHE A 264 9.20 13.58 3.95
CA PHE A 264 7.98 13.58 3.15
C PHE A 264 8.28 13.92 1.69
N ASN A 265 7.89 13.01 0.80
CA ASN A 265 8.05 13.19 -0.64
C ASN A 265 6.86 12.56 -1.38
N PHE A 266 6.27 13.30 -2.32
CA PHE A 266 5.19 12.78 -3.15
C PHE A 266 5.43 13.18 -4.60
N GLY A 267 5.53 12.18 -5.49
CA GLY A 267 5.75 12.43 -6.92
C GLY A 267 6.24 11.22 -7.71
N PRO A 268 6.52 11.39 -9.00
CA PRO A 268 7.08 10.32 -9.83
C PRO A 268 8.51 9.98 -9.38
N ALA A 269 8.83 8.69 -9.28
CA ALA A 269 10.16 8.26 -8.86
C ALA A 269 10.71 7.07 -9.64
N LEU A 270 9.86 6.25 -10.26
CA LEU A 270 10.30 5.03 -10.89
C LEU A 270 10.77 5.27 -12.33
N VAL A 271 12.01 4.89 -12.59
CA VAL A 271 12.61 4.82 -13.93
C VAL A 271 12.89 3.35 -14.20
N ASP A 272 12.44 2.87 -15.34
CA ASP A 272 12.77 1.53 -15.81
C ASP A 272 14.31 1.41 -15.92
N PRO A 273 14.96 0.51 -15.18
CA PRO A 273 16.41 0.43 -15.14
C PRO A 273 17.02 -0.04 -16.46
N VAL A 274 16.26 -0.73 -17.31
CA VAL A 274 16.72 -1.24 -18.61
C VAL A 274 16.55 -0.18 -19.69
N THR A 275 15.34 0.34 -19.86
CA THR A 275 15.02 1.30 -20.91
C THR A 275 15.35 2.73 -20.55
N ARG A 276 15.64 3.03 -19.29
CA ARG A 276 15.90 4.38 -18.73
C ARG A 276 14.74 5.36 -18.92
N ARG A 277 13.54 4.86 -19.18
CA ARG A 277 12.34 5.68 -19.35
C ARG A 277 11.56 5.77 -18.05
N PRO A 278 10.92 6.93 -17.74
CA PRO A 278 10.02 7.06 -16.60
C PRO A 278 8.83 6.09 -16.71
N VAL A 279 8.50 5.41 -15.65
CA VAL A 279 7.28 4.60 -15.50
C VAL A 279 6.18 5.55 -14.99
N ARG A 280 5.38 6.06 -15.92
CA ARG A 280 4.51 7.22 -15.68
C ARG A 280 3.31 6.96 -14.78
N ASN A 281 2.89 5.71 -14.68
CA ASN A 281 1.75 5.30 -13.85
C ASN A 281 2.16 4.86 -12.43
N VAL A 282 3.42 5.10 -12.02
CA VAL A 282 3.90 4.86 -10.66
C VAL A 282 4.22 6.19 -9.99
N THR A 283 3.54 6.44 -8.88
CA THR A 283 3.80 7.57 -7.98
C THR A 283 4.39 7.02 -6.68
N ARG A 284 5.37 7.71 -6.11
CA ARG A 284 5.97 7.44 -4.82
C ARG A 284 5.38 8.36 -3.78
N LEU A 285 5.14 7.81 -2.59
CA LEU A 285 4.91 8.55 -1.36
C LEU A 285 5.91 8.08 -0.31
N GLU A 286 6.73 8.97 0.19
CA GLU A 286 7.52 8.77 1.40
C GLU A 286 6.84 9.48 2.56
N VAL A 287 6.60 8.77 3.66
CA VAL A 287 5.96 9.33 4.86
C VAL A 287 6.98 10.10 5.71
N TYR A 288 6.49 10.87 6.67
CA TYR A 288 7.33 11.47 7.71
C TYR A 288 7.90 10.39 8.63
N GLY A 289 8.96 10.73 9.33
CA GLY A 289 9.57 9.95 10.39
C GLY A 289 10.28 10.83 11.40
N SER A 290 10.82 10.22 12.46
CA SER A 290 11.55 10.88 13.54
C SER A 290 12.55 11.94 13.01
N PRO A 291 12.63 13.14 13.60
CA PRO A 291 11.91 13.56 14.80
C PRO A 291 10.52 14.13 14.55
N ARG A 292 10.01 14.07 13.32
CA ARG A 292 8.71 14.62 12.96
C ARG A 292 7.62 13.54 13.07
N VAL A 293 6.92 13.52 14.20
CA VAL A 293 5.77 12.63 14.42
C VAL A 293 4.57 13.20 13.67
N ASN A 294 4.34 12.70 12.47
CA ASN A 294 3.22 13.13 11.63
C ASN A 294 2.74 11.98 10.74
N TRP A 295 1.52 12.10 10.27
CA TRP A 295 0.94 11.18 9.30
C TRP A 295 0.66 11.90 7.99
N VAL A 296 0.45 11.14 6.95
CA VAL A 296 0.08 11.64 5.62
C VAL A 296 -1.34 11.20 5.31
N ARG A 297 -2.20 12.14 4.96
CA ARG A 297 -3.49 11.87 4.37
C ARG A 297 -3.29 11.53 2.90
N VAL A 298 -3.73 10.36 2.49
CA VAL A 298 -3.77 9.95 1.09
C VAL A 298 -5.22 9.91 0.63
N THR A 299 -5.56 10.76 -0.32
CA THR A 299 -6.87 10.76 -0.98
C THR A 299 -6.78 9.96 -2.28
N VAL A 300 -7.70 9.04 -2.46
CA VAL A 300 -7.81 8.19 -3.65
C VAL A 300 -9.12 8.51 -4.35
N THR A 301 -9.03 9.02 -5.58
CA THR A 301 -10.19 9.33 -6.42
C THR A 301 -10.22 8.36 -7.61
N VAL A 302 -11.26 7.55 -7.74
CA VAL A 302 -11.48 6.68 -8.89
C VAL A 302 -12.39 7.37 -9.87
N LYS A 303 -11.88 7.67 -11.08
CA LYS A 303 -12.61 8.35 -12.14
C LYS A 303 -12.26 7.74 -13.50
N GLY A 304 -13.28 7.43 -14.30
CA GLY A 304 -13.09 6.85 -15.64
C GLY A 304 -12.36 5.49 -15.62
N GLY A 305 -12.50 4.70 -14.54
CA GLY A 305 -11.83 3.40 -14.40
C GLY A 305 -10.35 3.49 -14.01
N VAL A 306 -9.85 4.64 -13.58
CA VAL A 306 -8.47 4.85 -13.14
C VAL A 306 -8.46 5.50 -11.75
N ALA A 307 -7.61 5.02 -10.86
CA ALA A 307 -7.37 5.61 -9.54
C ALA A 307 -6.31 6.73 -9.64
N TYR A 308 -6.57 7.84 -9.00
CA TYR A 308 -5.66 8.98 -8.85
C TYR A 308 -5.37 9.17 -7.38
N PHE A 309 -4.15 9.56 -7.06
CA PHE A 309 -3.65 9.70 -5.70
C PHE A 309 -3.24 11.15 -5.43
N ALA A 310 -3.63 11.67 -4.28
CA ALA A 310 -3.13 12.91 -3.73
C ALA A 310 -2.63 12.65 -2.29
N ALA A 311 -1.61 13.37 -1.87
CA ALA A 311 -1.04 13.22 -0.54
C ALA A 311 -0.77 14.59 0.09
N GLU A 312 -1.15 14.74 1.35
CA GLU A 312 -0.95 15.96 2.13
C GLU A 312 -0.63 15.63 3.60
N PRO A 313 0.07 16.53 4.32
CA PRO A 313 0.26 16.36 5.76
C PRO A 313 -1.07 16.22 6.49
N GLY A 314 -1.17 15.22 7.37
CA GLY A 314 -2.40 14.93 8.10
C GLY A 314 -2.61 15.81 9.32
N SER A 315 -1.54 16.05 10.11
CA SER A 315 -1.56 16.97 11.24
C SER A 315 -1.13 18.37 10.82
N GLN A 316 -1.78 19.37 11.39
CA GLN A 316 -1.36 20.76 11.25
C GLN A 316 -0.27 21.16 12.27
N PHE A 317 0.24 20.20 13.06
CA PHE A 317 1.36 20.48 13.96
C PHE A 317 2.64 20.69 13.15
N GLN A 318 3.06 21.94 13.11
CA GLN A 318 4.34 22.40 12.57
C GLN A 318 5.44 22.28 13.61
#